data_742e9837a39e18bc9e794d478b85a2e3
#
_entry.id   742e9837a39e18bc9e794d478b85a2e3
#
_cell.length_a   1.000
_cell.length_b   1.000
_cell.length_c   1.000
_cell.angle_alpha   90.00
_cell.angle_beta   90.00
_cell.angle_gamma   90.00
#
_symmetry.space_group_name_H-M   'P 1'
#
loop_
_entity.id
_entity.type
_entity.pdbx_description
1 polymer ?
#
loop_
_entity_poly.entity_id
_entity_poly.type
_entity_poly.pdbx_seq_one_letter_code
_entity_poly.pdbx_strand_id
1 'polypeptide(L)'
;MKSTNLIPCVVILALAFSVTAPAQEGIRDLKIGDPAPDFALPGIDGKTHRLAEYKDGKVLMIFFTSNHCPTSHGADARLKKFLASTRPRGLTFVAINPNHPDGLSIDELGYSKYNDGFEDMKKYAADRGFDFPYLYDGEKQTTAKAYGCLATPHVFIFDAERKLRYKGRFDDSQYEDEATVKSPDAKNAVEALFAGQPVPVPITKPHGCSTKWITKKTGITEKMQKWDKTPVDIEPIDAAGVAALRKGGTKNLRLFNVWATWCAPCVAEFPELVATSRRFDMRNFEFISISMDEMKDLPKAKAFLEKRGAGLSDRLKKSVKEEGRKSNSYYFTATQEDLVKALDPEWPGPIPHTLLIDTKGNVLWRHNGQVNGDELRAKILEHLGTYYTPQVK
;
A
#
# COMPACT_ATOMS: atom_id res chain seq x y z
N MET A 1 77.86 -8.28 -20.36
CA MET A 1 76.89 -9.18 -19.67
C MET A 1 75.69 -8.36 -19.35
N LYS A 2 74.54 -8.52 -20.13
CA LYS A 2 73.31 -7.83 -19.90
C LYS A 2 72.32 -8.88 -19.27
N SER A 3 71.92 -8.63 -18.04
CA SER A 3 70.93 -9.47 -17.35
C SER A 3 69.51 -9.01 -17.71
N THR A 4 68.77 -9.86 -18.35
CA THR A 4 67.34 -9.68 -18.66
C THR A 4 66.50 -10.17 -17.47
N ASN A 5 65.84 -9.24 -16.79
CA ASN A 5 64.83 -9.54 -15.75
C ASN A 5 63.52 -9.88 -16.42
N LEU A 6 63.08 -11.14 -16.32
CA LEU A 6 61.74 -11.61 -16.66
C LEU A 6 60.80 -11.33 -15.47
N ILE A 7 59.77 -10.49 -15.68
CA ILE A 7 58.67 -10.28 -14.74
C ILE A 7 57.59 -11.35 -15.00
N PRO A 8 57.18 -12.16 -14.04
CA PRO A 8 56.10 -13.11 -14.25
C PRO A 8 54.76 -12.38 -14.25
N CYS A 9 54.00 -12.56 -15.34
CA CYS A 9 52.63 -12.08 -15.47
C CYS A 9 51.71 -12.98 -14.64
N VAL A 10 51.24 -12.50 -13.50
CA VAL A 10 50.23 -13.20 -12.69
C VAL A 10 48.83 -12.91 -13.29
N VAL A 11 48.26 -13.88 -13.96
CA VAL A 11 46.87 -13.83 -14.43
C VAL A 11 45.93 -14.09 -13.22
N ILE A 12 45.32 -13.04 -12.69
CA ILE A 12 44.29 -13.14 -11.68
C ILE A 12 42.98 -13.54 -12.38
N LEU A 13 42.58 -14.82 -12.25
CA LEU A 13 41.31 -15.32 -12.70
C LEU A 13 40.23 -14.85 -11.71
N ALA A 14 39.48 -13.80 -12.08
CA ALA A 14 38.34 -13.32 -11.32
C ALA A 14 37.18 -14.32 -11.47
N LEU A 15 36.99 -15.18 -10.47
CA LEU A 15 35.79 -16.00 -10.33
C LEU A 15 34.62 -15.09 -9.97
N ALA A 16 33.76 -14.81 -10.95
CA ALA A 16 32.47 -14.15 -10.73
C ALA A 16 31.53 -15.11 -9.98
N PHE A 17 31.43 -14.97 -8.68
CA PHE A 17 30.38 -15.61 -7.88
C PHE A 17 29.05 -14.90 -8.24
N SER A 18 28.25 -15.56 -9.08
CA SER A 18 26.84 -15.20 -9.25
C SER A 18 26.14 -15.52 -7.94
N VAL A 19 25.89 -14.51 -7.11
CA VAL A 19 25.01 -14.63 -5.95
C VAL A 19 23.58 -14.79 -6.49
N THR A 20 23.14 -16.03 -6.69
CA THR A 20 21.72 -16.33 -6.89
C THR A 20 21.03 -16.07 -5.55
N ALA A 21 20.14 -15.07 -5.53
CA ALA A 21 19.25 -14.89 -4.39
C ALA A 21 18.55 -16.22 -4.09
N PRO A 22 18.41 -16.63 -2.80
CA PRO A 22 17.77 -17.88 -2.46
C PRO A 22 16.37 -17.90 -3.07
N ALA A 23 16.06 -18.92 -3.85
CA ALA A 23 14.71 -19.20 -4.35
C ALA A 23 13.79 -19.30 -3.13
N GLN A 24 12.74 -18.48 -3.07
CA GLN A 24 11.79 -18.50 -1.96
C GLN A 24 11.12 -19.89 -1.98
N GLU A 25 11.25 -20.63 -0.88
CA GLU A 25 10.92 -22.04 -0.78
C GLU A 25 9.49 -22.34 -1.28
N GLY A 26 9.33 -23.21 -2.27
CA GLY A 26 8.05 -23.65 -2.83
C GLY A 26 7.44 -22.76 -3.93
N ILE A 27 8.10 -21.68 -4.38
CA ILE A 27 7.61 -20.88 -5.51
C ILE A 27 8.12 -21.45 -6.82
N ARG A 28 7.18 -21.91 -7.67
CA ARG A 28 7.51 -22.49 -8.98
C ARG A 28 7.85 -21.38 -9.98
N ASP A 29 8.88 -21.58 -10.79
CA ASP A 29 9.12 -20.75 -11.98
C ASP A 29 8.42 -21.39 -13.19
N LEU A 30 7.14 -21.03 -13.40
CA LEU A 30 6.33 -21.54 -14.51
C LEU A 30 6.96 -21.14 -15.85
N LYS A 31 7.20 -22.11 -16.75
CA LYS A 31 7.89 -21.90 -18.03
C LYS A 31 6.90 -21.72 -19.16
N ILE A 32 7.32 -20.98 -20.20
CA ILE A 32 6.55 -20.88 -21.45
C ILE A 32 6.34 -22.29 -22.03
N GLY A 33 5.09 -22.62 -22.37
CA GLY A 33 4.66 -23.94 -22.79
C GLY A 33 4.16 -24.85 -21.68
N ASP A 34 4.38 -24.54 -20.42
CA ASP A 34 3.82 -25.30 -19.29
C ASP A 34 2.27 -25.20 -19.29
N PRO A 35 1.58 -26.27 -18.84
CA PRO A 35 0.15 -26.20 -18.62
C PRO A 35 -0.19 -25.27 -17.44
N ALA A 36 -1.36 -24.63 -17.52
CA ALA A 36 -1.90 -23.84 -16.40
C ALA A 36 -2.04 -24.73 -15.15
N PRO A 37 -1.43 -24.38 -14.01
CA PRO A 37 -1.66 -25.07 -12.75
C PRO A 37 -3.14 -25.00 -12.35
N ASP A 38 -3.70 -26.12 -11.89
CA ASP A 38 -5.09 -26.18 -11.44
C ASP A 38 -5.31 -25.37 -10.16
N PHE A 39 -6.53 -24.88 -9.99
CA PHE A 39 -6.97 -24.20 -8.78
C PHE A 39 -8.43 -24.45 -8.50
N ALA A 40 -8.79 -24.31 -7.22
CA ALA A 40 -10.17 -24.24 -6.72
C ALA A 40 -10.20 -23.19 -5.60
N LEU A 41 -10.65 -21.98 -5.92
CA LEU A 41 -10.57 -20.82 -5.05
C LEU A 41 -11.92 -20.20 -4.76
N PRO A 42 -12.17 -19.68 -3.54
CA PRO A 42 -13.38 -18.93 -3.23
C PRO A 42 -13.39 -17.60 -3.98
N GLY A 43 -14.51 -17.30 -4.64
CA GLY A 43 -14.80 -16.00 -5.24
C GLY A 43 -15.58 -15.09 -4.32
N ILE A 44 -15.47 -13.78 -4.54
CA ILE A 44 -16.26 -12.77 -3.81
C ILE A 44 -17.78 -12.90 -4.03
N ASP A 45 -18.20 -13.64 -5.06
CA ASP A 45 -19.59 -13.99 -5.38
C ASP A 45 -20.14 -15.16 -4.53
N GLY A 46 -19.35 -15.66 -3.58
CA GLY A 46 -19.70 -16.78 -2.70
C GLY A 46 -19.57 -18.16 -3.32
N LYS A 47 -19.05 -18.28 -4.56
CA LYS A 47 -18.84 -19.55 -5.24
C LYS A 47 -17.37 -19.97 -5.17
N THR A 48 -17.12 -21.26 -5.35
CA THR A 48 -15.78 -21.80 -5.60
C THR A 48 -15.57 -21.89 -7.11
N HIS A 49 -14.59 -21.18 -7.62
CA HIS A 49 -14.19 -21.20 -9.03
C HIS A 49 -13.04 -22.16 -9.25
N ARG A 50 -13.11 -22.92 -10.34
CA ARG A 50 -12.09 -23.93 -10.74
C ARG A 50 -11.53 -23.58 -12.11
N LEU A 51 -10.27 -23.90 -12.36
CA LEU A 51 -9.62 -23.69 -13.67
C LEU A 51 -10.46 -24.29 -14.81
N ALA A 52 -11.08 -25.45 -14.60
CA ALA A 52 -11.90 -26.15 -15.60
C ALA A 52 -13.10 -25.34 -16.11
N GLU A 53 -13.59 -24.35 -15.36
CA GLU A 53 -14.70 -23.48 -15.76
C GLU A 53 -14.28 -22.50 -16.86
N TYR A 54 -13.01 -22.27 -17.06
CA TYR A 54 -12.43 -21.34 -18.02
C TYR A 54 -11.92 -22.04 -19.29
N LYS A 55 -12.41 -23.26 -19.61
CA LYS A 55 -11.89 -24.12 -20.70
C LYS A 55 -12.29 -23.63 -22.12
N ASP A 56 -13.41 -22.91 -22.26
CA ASP A 56 -14.02 -22.62 -23.57
C ASP A 56 -13.46 -21.36 -24.26
N GLY A 57 -12.63 -20.57 -23.57
CA GLY A 57 -12.00 -19.37 -24.13
C GLY A 57 -10.84 -19.69 -25.08
N LYS A 58 -10.70 -18.91 -26.17
CA LYS A 58 -9.55 -18.98 -27.06
C LYS A 58 -8.24 -18.62 -26.36
N VAL A 59 -8.32 -17.69 -25.41
CA VAL A 59 -7.21 -17.21 -24.58
C VAL A 59 -7.69 -17.11 -23.15
N LEU A 60 -6.90 -17.59 -22.18
CA LEU A 60 -7.14 -17.41 -20.75
C LEU A 60 -6.11 -16.44 -20.19
N MET A 61 -6.57 -15.40 -19.49
CA MET A 61 -5.72 -14.49 -18.73
C MET A 61 -6.01 -14.63 -17.24
N ILE A 62 -4.99 -14.99 -16.49
CA ILE A 62 -4.98 -14.96 -15.02
C ILE A 62 -4.21 -13.74 -14.58
N PHE A 63 -4.87 -12.92 -13.75
CA PHE A 63 -4.38 -11.62 -13.30
C PHE A 63 -4.25 -11.60 -11.77
N PHE A 64 -3.04 -11.78 -11.27
CA PHE A 64 -2.81 -11.59 -9.83
C PHE A 64 -2.82 -10.11 -9.51
N THR A 65 -3.71 -9.71 -8.60
CA THR A 65 -3.91 -8.32 -8.19
C THR A 65 -4.16 -8.23 -6.68
N SER A 66 -4.26 -7.03 -6.14
CA SER A 66 -4.49 -6.82 -4.71
C SER A 66 -5.20 -5.50 -4.41
N ASN A 67 -5.84 -5.43 -3.24
CA ASN A 67 -6.60 -4.26 -2.81
C ASN A 67 -5.71 -3.10 -2.33
N HIS A 68 -4.44 -3.37 -1.95
CA HIS A 68 -3.54 -2.35 -1.38
C HIS A 68 -2.59 -1.73 -2.41
N CYS A 69 -2.35 -2.40 -3.54
CA CYS A 69 -1.25 -2.04 -4.45
C CYS A 69 -1.59 -0.85 -5.36
N PRO A 70 -0.88 0.28 -5.26
CA PRO A 70 -1.13 1.46 -6.10
C PRO A 70 -0.91 1.20 -7.59
N THR A 71 -0.01 0.29 -7.97
CA THR A 71 0.18 -0.10 -9.38
C THR A 71 -1.03 -0.89 -9.91
N SER A 72 -1.64 -1.76 -9.08
CA SER A 72 -2.91 -2.42 -9.45
C SER A 72 -4.03 -1.39 -9.62
N HIS A 73 -4.14 -0.43 -8.70
CA HIS A 73 -5.14 0.64 -8.79
C HIS A 73 -4.97 1.49 -10.05
N GLY A 74 -3.73 1.85 -10.40
CA GLY A 74 -3.43 2.61 -11.62
C GLY A 74 -3.76 1.84 -12.91
N ALA A 75 -3.78 0.50 -12.87
CA ALA A 75 -4.13 -0.33 -14.02
C ALA A 75 -5.65 -0.55 -14.19
N ASP A 76 -6.48 -0.33 -13.16
CA ASP A 76 -7.90 -0.73 -13.13
C ASP A 76 -8.71 -0.22 -14.33
N ALA A 77 -8.61 1.07 -14.66
CA ALA A 77 -9.36 1.66 -15.76
C ALA A 77 -8.93 1.06 -17.11
N ARG A 78 -7.62 0.88 -17.31
CA ARG A 78 -7.06 0.29 -18.54
C ARG A 78 -7.42 -1.19 -18.66
N LEU A 79 -7.41 -1.93 -17.53
CA LEU A 79 -7.83 -3.33 -17.48
C LEU A 79 -9.30 -3.48 -17.90
N LYS A 80 -10.21 -2.66 -17.37
CA LYS A 80 -11.63 -2.69 -17.74
C LYS A 80 -11.84 -2.41 -19.23
N LYS A 81 -11.19 -1.38 -19.77
CA LYS A 81 -11.21 -1.04 -21.19
C LYS A 81 -10.69 -2.20 -22.05
N PHE A 82 -9.59 -2.82 -21.64
CA PHE A 82 -9.02 -3.99 -22.29
C PHE A 82 -9.98 -5.18 -22.29
N LEU A 83 -10.58 -5.51 -21.14
CA LEU A 83 -11.55 -6.61 -21.00
C LEU A 83 -12.81 -6.38 -21.84
N ALA A 84 -13.34 -5.17 -21.87
CA ALA A 84 -14.50 -4.82 -22.70
C ALA A 84 -14.25 -5.08 -24.18
N SER A 85 -13.03 -4.86 -24.67
CA SER A 85 -12.66 -5.07 -26.10
C SER A 85 -12.29 -6.51 -26.44
N THR A 86 -11.84 -7.32 -25.47
CA THR A 86 -11.24 -8.65 -25.73
C THR A 86 -12.15 -9.82 -25.34
N ARG A 87 -13.00 -9.69 -24.33
CA ARG A 87 -13.97 -10.73 -23.92
C ARG A 87 -14.90 -11.17 -25.07
N PRO A 88 -15.52 -10.24 -25.85
CA PRO A 88 -16.38 -10.65 -27.00
C PRO A 88 -15.63 -11.44 -28.08
N ARG A 89 -14.29 -11.35 -28.10
CA ARG A 89 -13.43 -12.04 -29.06
C ARG A 89 -12.92 -13.40 -28.58
N GLY A 90 -13.26 -13.79 -27.34
CA GLY A 90 -12.92 -15.08 -26.75
C GLY A 90 -11.82 -15.05 -25.70
N LEU A 91 -11.53 -13.90 -25.09
CA LEU A 91 -10.72 -13.82 -23.87
C LEU A 91 -11.56 -14.27 -22.66
N THR A 92 -11.08 -15.25 -21.95
CA THR A 92 -11.55 -15.61 -20.61
C THR A 92 -10.61 -15.00 -19.57
N PHE A 93 -11.17 -14.42 -18.50
CA PHE A 93 -10.40 -13.66 -17.51
C PHE A 93 -10.80 -14.03 -16.09
N VAL A 94 -9.80 -14.12 -15.22
CA VAL A 94 -9.98 -14.25 -13.76
C VAL A 94 -8.92 -13.45 -13.02
N ALA A 95 -9.35 -12.68 -12.03
CA ALA A 95 -8.46 -11.99 -11.09
C ALA A 95 -8.29 -12.83 -9.81
N ILE A 96 -7.07 -12.86 -9.28
CA ILE A 96 -6.74 -13.60 -8.04
C ILE A 96 -5.96 -12.67 -7.10
N ASN A 97 -6.43 -12.57 -5.86
CA ASN A 97 -5.64 -11.94 -4.79
C ASN A 97 -4.76 -13.00 -4.11
N PRO A 98 -3.42 -12.92 -4.25
CA PRO A 98 -2.49 -13.91 -3.70
C PRO A 98 -2.06 -13.60 -2.27
N ASN A 99 -2.46 -12.44 -1.71
CA ASN A 99 -1.85 -11.89 -0.51
C ASN A 99 -2.50 -12.42 0.77
N HIS A 100 -1.65 -12.79 1.74
CA HIS A 100 -2.11 -13.07 3.09
C HIS A 100 -2.14 -11.75 3.89
N PRO A 101 -3.23 -11.41 4.62
CA PRO A 101 -3.33 -10.16 5.36
C PRO A 101 -2.24 -10.01 6.43
N ASP A 102 -1.83 -11.09 7.09
CA ASP A 102 -0.72 -11.06 8.06
C ASP A 102 0.68 -10.97 7.40
N GLY A 103 0.76 -11.13 6.08
CA GLY A 103 1.96 -10.88 5.28
C GLY A 103 2.13 -9.44 4.83
N LEU A 104 1.20 -8.56 5.21
CA LEU A 104 1.10 -7.16 4.82
C LEU A 104 1.27 -6.26 6.05
N SER A 105 2.28 -5.39 6.03
CA SER A 105 2.51 -4.42 7.09
C SER A 105 1.55 -3.23 6.97
N ILE A 106 1.11 -2.65 8.09
CA ILE A 106 0.15 -1.55 8.11
C ILE A 106 0.62 -0.33 7.29
N ASP A 107 1.91 -0.03 7.30
CA ASP A 107 2.50 1.09 6.55
C ASP A 107 2.56 0.87 5.03
N GLU A 108 2.29 -0.35 4.54
CA GLU A 108 2.12 -0.66 3.12
C GLU A 108 0.69 -0.35 2.62
N LEU A 109 -0.25 -0.06 3.52
CA LEU A 109 -1.66 0.19 3.21
C LEU A 109 -1.97 1.66 2.82
N GLY A 110 -0.97 2.52 2.74
CA GLY A 110 -1.14 3.97 2.55
C GLY A 110 -1.75 4.42 1.21
N TYR A 111 -2.13 3.49 0.33
CA TYR A 111 -2.81 3.75 -0.95
C TYR A 111 -4.22 3.17 -1.00
N SER A 112 -4.70 2.56 0.07
CA SER A 112 -6.01 1.92 0.12
C SER A 112 -6.64 2.08 1.49
N LYS A 113 -7.97 2.22 1.53
CA LYS A 113 -8.72 2.07 2.79
C LYS A 113 -8.93 0.60 3.16
N TYR A 114 -8.65 -0.33 2.23
CA TYR A 114 -8.83 -1.77 2.37
C TYR A 114 -7.53 -2.50 2.71
N ASN A 115 -7.64 -3.63 3.38
CA ASN A 115 -6.61 -4.67 3.48
C ASN A 115 -6.82 -5.71 2.36
N ASP A 116 -5.96 -6.73 2.30
CA ASP A 116 -6.06 -7.82 1.31
C ASP A 116 -6.85 -9.05 1.83
N GLY A 117 -7.57 -8.92 2.93
CA GLY A 117 -8.46 -9.97 3.43
C GLY A 117 -9.70 -10.17 2.57
N PHE A 118 -10.31 -11.38 2.65
CA PHE A 118 -11.45 -11.77 1.82
C PHE A 118 -12.65 -10.82 1.93
N GLU A 119 -12.99 -10.36 3.13
CA GLU A 119 -14.10 -9.43 3.33
C GLU A 119 -13.82 -8.03 2.74
N ASP A 120 -12.59 -7.58 2.80
CA ASP A 120 -12.19 -6.32 2.17
C ASP A 120 -12.17 -6.42 0.63
N MET A 121 -11.90 -7.61 0.06
CA MET A 121 -12.01 -7.82 -1.40
C MET A 121 -13.42 -7.57 -1.93
N LYS A 122 -14.46 -7.96 -1.18
CA LYS A 122 -15.88 -7.73 -1.55
C LYS A 122 -16.17 -6.24 -1.64
N LYS A 123 -15.78 -5.48 -0.61
CA LYS A 123 -15.94 -4.03 -0.55
C LYS A 123 -15.14 -3.32 -1.64
N TYR A 124 -13.87 -3.71 -1.81
CA TYR A 124 -12.99 -3.16 -2.84
C TYR A 124 -13.54 -3.38 -4.25
N ALA A 125 -13.96 -4.60 -4.56
CA ALA A 125 -14.53 -4.92 -5.87
C ALA A 125 -15.83 -4.16 -6.15
N ALA A 126 -16.69 -3.97 -5.14
CA ALA A 126 -17.90 -3.16 -5.25
C ALA A 126 -17.56 -1.69 -5.54
N ASP A 127 -16.67 -1.09 -4.76
CA ASP A 127 -16.26 0.32 -4.95
C ASP A 127 -15.59 0.54 -6.33
N ARG A 128 -14.86 -0.45 -6.82
CA ARG A 128 -14.20 -0.40 -8.13
C ARG A 128 -15.09 -0.82 -9.28
N GLY A 129 -16.30 -1.35 -9.03
CA GLY A 129 -17.22 -1.84 -10.04
C GLY A 129 -16.60 -2.98 -10.86
N PHE A 130 -16.06 -4.02 -10.19
CA PHE A 130 -15.54 -5.21 -10.86
C PHE A 130 -16.70 -6.05 -11.41
N ASP A 131 -16.64 -6.38 -12.69
CA ASP A 131 -17.63 -7.20 -13.43
C ASP A 131 -17.05 -8.57 -13.82
N PHE A 132 -16.01 -9.02 -13.11
CA PHE A 132 -15.27 -10.25 -13.37
C PHE A 132 -15.04 -11.06 -12.08
N PRO A 133 -14.76 -12.38 -12.20
CA PRO A 133 -14.41 -13.20 -11.04
C PRO A 133 -13.15 -12.66 -10.34
N TYR A 134 -13.27 -12.41 -9.02
CA TYR A 134 -12.17 -12.03 -8.15
C TYR A 134 -12.03 -13.04 -7.03
N LEU A 135 -10.96 -13.85 -7.09
CA LEU A 135 -10.77 -15.02 -6.28
C LEU A 135 -9.70 -14.78 -5.19
N TYR A 136 -9.81 -15.51 -4.09
CA TYR A 136 -8.91 -15.38 -2.96
C TYR A 136 -8.04 -16.63 -2.78
N ASP A 137 -6.72 -16.48 -2.93
CA ASP A 137 -5.71 -17.52 -2.65
C ASP A 137 -4.90 -17.21 -1.38
N GLY A 138 -5.15 -16.04 -0.76
CA GLY A 138 -4.28 -15.50 0.30
C GLY A 138 -4.14 -16.37 1.54
N GLU A 139 -5.13 -17.20 1.89
CA GLU A 139 -5.07 -18.04 3.09
C GLU A 139 -3.99 -19.14 2.96
N LYS A 140 -3.97 -19.87 1.85
CA LYS A 140 -3.02 -20.99 1.60
C LYS A 140 -1.88 -20.61 0.68
N GLN A 141 -2.13 -19.68 -0.24
CA GLN A 141 -1.18 -19.17 -1.24
C GLN A 141 -0.62 -20.28 -2.17
N THR A 142 -1.38 -21.36 -2.34
CA THR A 142 -0.95 -22.53 -3.14
C THR A 142 -0.98 -22.22 -4.62
N THR A 143 -1.99 -21.50 -5.09
CA THR A 143 -2.11 -21.09 -6.50
C THR A 143 -1.02 -20.07 -6.84
N ALA A 144 -0.82 -19.06 -6.00
CA ALA A 144 0.23 -18.06 -6.20
C ALA A 144 1.63 -18.70 -6.30
N LYS A 145 1.91 -19.71 -5.45
CA LYS A 145 3.18 -20.47 -5.50
C LYS A 145 3.29 -21.32 -6.77
N ALA A 146 2.21 -21.99 -7.18
CA ALA A 146 2.19 -22.84 -8.38
C ALA A 146 2.40 -22.05 -9.67
N TYR A 147 1.87 -20.81 -9.74
CA TYR A 147 2.06 -19.90 -10.88
C TYR A 147 3.40 -19.14 -10.81
N GLY A 148 4.03 -19.06 -9.64
CA GLY A 148 5.22 -18.24 -9.45
C GLY A 148 4.89 -16.72 -9.39
N CYS A 149 3.80 -16.36 -8.69
CA CYS A 149 3.39 -14.98 -8.53
C CYS A 149 4.39 -14.22 -7.65
N LEU A 150 5.08 -13.22 -8.21
CA LEU A 150 6.11 -12.45 -7.52
C LEU A 150 5.62 -11.08 -7.04
N ALA A 151 4.61 -10.54 -7.73
CA ALA A 151 4.12 -9.18 -7.48
C ALA A 151 2.62 -9.06 -7.78
N THR A 152 2.03 -7.93 -7.45
CA THR A 152 0.72 -7.50 -7.90
C THR A 152 0.86 -6.10 -8.54
N PRO A 153 0.43 -5.90 -9.81
CA PRO A 153 -0.13 -6.92 -10.71
C PRO A 153 0.93 -7.88 -11.31
N HIS A 154 0.52 -9.15 -11.58
CA HIS A 154 1.30 -10.12 -12.34
C HIS A 154 0.36 -10.92 -13.24
N VAL A 155 0.68 -11.00 -14.52
CA VAL A 155 -0.17 -11.56 -15.57
C VAL A 155 0.38 -12.89 -16.07
N PHE A 156 -0.51 -13.85 -16.31
CA PHE A 156 -0.22 -15.13 -16.97
C PHE A 156 -1.28 -15.34 -18.06
N ILE A 157 -0.84 -15.51 -19.33
CA ILE A 157 -1.72 -15.69 -20.47
C ILE A 157 -1.46 -17.05 -21.12
N PHE A 158 -2.54 -17.79 -21.32
CA PHE A 158 -2.56 -19.14 -21.84
C PHE A 158 -3.35 -19.18 -23.16
N ASP A 159 -2.92 -20.06 -24.08
CA ASP A 159 -3.66 -20.34 -25.32
C ASP A 159 -4.89 -21.23 -25.07
N ALA A 160 -5.53 -21.69 -26.16
CA ALA A 160 -6.71 -22.57 -26.11
C ALA A 160 -6.40 -23.93 -25.45
N GLU A 161 -5.19 -24.44 -25.60
CA GLU A 161 -4.71 -25.67 -24.99
C GLU A 161 -4.24 -25.48 -23.55
N ARG A 162 -4.44 -24.26 -22.99
CA ARG A 162 -3.99 -23.88 -21.63
C ARG A 162 -2.49 -24.02 -21.43
N LYS A 163 -1.70 -23.77 -22.49
CA LYS A 163 -0.25 -23.66 -22.43
C LYS A 163 0.15 -22.20 -22.21
N LEU A 164 1.07 -21.95 -21.29
CA LEU A 164 1.55 -20.60 -21.00
C LEU A 164 2.24 -20.00 -22.23
N ARG A 165 1.81 -18.82 -22.65
CA ARG A 165 2.37 -18.07 -23.78
C ARG A 165 2.95 -16.72 -23.39
N TYR A 166 2.50 -16.17 -22.27
CA TYR A 166 3.03 -14.93 -21.70
C TYR A 166 2.99 -14.95 -20.19
N LYS A 167 4.04 -14.43 -19.54
CA LYS A 167 4.03 -14.06 -18.13
C LYS A 167 4.77 -12.74 -17.90
N GLY A 168 4.23 -11.90 -16.99
CA GLY A 168 4.89 -10.64 -16.66
C GLY A 168 3.93 -9.54 -16.25
N ARG A 169 4.26 -8.31 -16.64
CA ARG A 169 3.46 -7.12 -16.32
C ARG A 169 2.24 -6.98 -17.23
N PHE A 170 1.24 -6.23 -16.80
CA PHE A 170 0.08 -5.89 -17.63
C PHE A 170 0.48 -4.91 -18.75
N ASP A 171 1.11 -3.83 -18.36
CA ASP A 171 1.77 -2.86 -19.24
C ASP A 171 3.02 -2.29 -18.50
N ASP A 172 3.72 -1.34 -19.09
CA ASP A 172 4.94 -0.75 -18.49
C ASP A 172 4.68 0.49 -17.62
N SER A 173 3.40 0.84 -17.38
CA SER A 173 3.03 1.98 -16.51
C SER A 173 2.63 1.54 -15.10
N GLN A 174 3.11 2.29 -14.11
CA GLN A 174 2.64 2.21 -12.73
C GLN A 174 1.61 3.30 -12.38
N TYR A 175 1.26 4.15 -13.33
CA TYR A 175 0.37 5.30 -13.18
C TYR A 175 -1.02 5.00 -13.75
N GLU A 176 -2.01 5.81 -13.38
CA GLU A 176 -3.36 5.72 -13.93
C GLU A 176 -3.43 6.24 -15.38
N ASP A 177 -2.70 7.32 -15.68
CA ASP A 177 -2.72 7.96 -16.99
C ASP A 177 -2.25 7.00 -18.10
N GLU A 178 -3.16 6.66 -19.02
CA GLU A 178 -2.90 5.77 -20.17
C GLU A 178 -1.80 6.32 -21.09
N ALA A 179 -1.59 7.65 -21.14
CA ALA A 179 -0.53 8.27 -21.95
C ALA A 179 0.89 7.88 -21.47
N THR A 180 1.02 7.39 -20.24
CA THR A 180 2.30 6.90 -19.69
C THR A 180 2.67 5.49 -20.17
N VAL A 181 1.74 4.74 -20.79
CA VAL A 181 1.96 3.39 -21.32
C VAL A 181 2.69 3.48 -22.65
N LYS A 182 3.90 2.93 -22.69
CA LYS A 182 4.70 2.79 -23.92
C LYS A 182 4.67 1.38 -24.49
N SER A 183 4.48 0.38 -23.63
CA SER A 183 4.42 -1.03 -23.98
C SER A 183 3.20 -1.70 -23.33
N PRO A 184 2.11 -1.94 -24.07
CA PRO A 184 0.91 -2.65 -23.61
C PRO A 184 1.11 -4.17 -23.71
N ASP A 185 2.03 -4.73 -22.93
CA ASP A 185 2.58 -6.09 -23.10
C ASP A 185 1.52 -7.19 -23.08
N ALA A 186 0.59 -7.18 -22.10
CA ALA A 186 -0.49 -8.18 -22.04
C ALA A 186 -1.44 -8.07 -23.24
N LYS A 187 -1.75 -6.84 -23.69
CA LYS A 187 -2.56 -6.62 -24.91
C LYS A 187 -1.87 -7.20 -26.12
N ASN A 188 -0.58 -6.92 -26.31
CA ASN A 188 0.19 -7.42 -27.44
C ASN A 188 0.22 -8.96 -27.45
N ALA A 189 0.36 -9.60 -26.28
CA ALA A 189 0.33 -11.05 -26.15
C ALA A 189 -1.04 -11.64 -26.54
N VAL A 190 -2.15 -11.05 -26.06
CA VAL A 190 -3.51 -11.50 -26.39
C VAL A 190 -3.81 -11.31 -27.86
N GLU A 191 -3.43 -10.19 -28.47
CA GLU A 191 -3.62 -9.93 -29.91
C GLU A 191 -2.85 -10.93 -30.79
N ALA A 192 -1.60 -11.25 -30.41
CA ALA A 192 -0.83 -12.26 -31.14
C ALA A 192 -1.54 -13.63 -31.09
N LEU A 193 -2.05 -14.07 -29.94
CA LEU A 193 -2.77 -15.32 -29.79
C LEU A 193 -4.11 -15.34 -30.55
N PHE A 194 -4.85 -14.24 -30.58
CA PHE A 194 -6.06 -14.14 -31.39
C PHE A 194 -5.77 -14.24 -32.89
N ALA A 195 -4.59 -13.77 -33.32
CA ALA A 195 -4.12 -13.89 -34.70
C ALA A 195 -3.46 -15.25 -35.01
N GLY A 196 -3.41 -16.18 -34.05
CA GLY A 196 -2.70 -17.47 -34.26
C GLY A 196 -1.18 -17.32 -34.36
N GLN A 197 -0.61 -16.22 -33.89
CA GLN A 197 0.81 -15.92 -34.01
C GLN A 197 1.54 -16.17 -32.67
N PRO A 198 2.84 -16.45 -32.71
CA PRO A 198 3.67 -16.48 -31.50
C PRO A 198 3.68 -15.14 -30.80
N VAL A 199 3.70 -15.16 -29.45
CA VAL A 199 3.84 -13.94 -28.64
C VAL A 199 5.25 -13.36 -28.83
N PRO A 200 5.40 -12.11 -29.34
CA PRO A 200 6.72 -11.57 -29.66
C PRO A 200 7.64 -11.42 -28.45
N VAL A 201 7.08 -11.04 -27.30
CA VAL A 201 7.79 -10.89 -26.03
C VAL A 201 7.07 -11.75 -24.98
N PRO A 202 7.44 -13.04 -24.83
CA PRO A 202 6.70 -13.98 -24.00
C PRO A 202 6.93 -13.78 -22.49
N ILE A 203 7.98 -13.07 -22.08
CA ILE A 203 8.32 -12.83 -20.68
C ILE A 203 8.71 -11.38 -20.50
N THR A 204 8.06 -10.71 -19.52
CA THR A 204 8.47 -9.40 -19.03
C THR A 204 8.63 -9.45 -17.50
N LYS A 205 9.38 -8.50 -16.92
CA LYS A 205 9.50 -8.41 -15.48
C LYS A 205 8.22 -7.79 -14.92
N PRO A 206 7.47 -8.47 -14.01
CA PRO A 206 6.34 -7.85 -13.33
C PRO A 206 6.84 -6.70 -12.46
N HIS A 207 6.07 -5.63 -12.34
CA HIS A 207 6.33 -4.52 -11.44
C HIS A 207 5.09 -4.21 -10.61
N GLY A 208 5.31 -3.70 -9.40
CA GLY A 208 4.27 -3.43 -8.42
C GLY A 208 4.70 -3.85 -7.02
N CYS A 209 3.73 -4.04 -6.13
CA CYS A 209 4.00 -4.50 -4.77
C CYS A 209 4.35 -6.00 -4.78
N SER A 210 5.39 -6.39 -4.04
CA SER A 210 5.73 -7.81 -3.87
C SER A 210 4.58 -8.58 -3.24
N THR A 211 4.38 -9.84 -3.66
CA THR A 211 3.39 -10.74 -3.04
C THR A 211 3.60 -10.81 -1.52
N LYS A 212 2.50 -10.71 -0.76
CA LYS A 212 2.49 -10.69 0.71
C LYS A 212 2.35 -12.11 1.23
N TRP A 213 3.49 -12.80 1.34
CA TRP A 213 3.54 -14.16 1.83
C TRP A 213 3.34 -14.22 3.34
N ILE A 214 2.59 -15.22 3.83
CA ILE A 214 2.39 -15.46 5.28
C ILE A 214 3.73 -15.63 6.02
N THR A 215 4.77 -16.12 5.33
CA THR A 215 6.12 -16.24 5.91
C THR A 215 6.72 -14.92 6.41
N LYS A 216 6.21 -13.78 5.97
CA LYS A 216 6.62 -12.45 6.46
C LYS A 216 6.01 -12.06 7.81
N LYS A 217 4.99 -12.80 8.30
CA LYS A 217 4.25 -12.48 9.53
C LYS A 217 5.15 -12.20 10.73
N THR A 218 6.14 -13.07 10.98
CA THR A 218 7.05 -12.91 12.12
C THR A 218 7.80 -11.58 12.07
N GLY A 219 8.44 -11.28 10.94
CA GLY A 219 9.18 -10.01 10.79
C GLY A 219 8.28 -8.77 10.87
N ILE A 220 7.02 -8.85 10.38
CA ILE A 220 6.04 -7.77 10.51
C ILE A 220 5.66 -7.60 11.98
N THR A 221 5.39 -8.70 12.70
CA THR A 221 5.07 -8.65 14.13
C THR A 221 6.20 -8.01 14.93
N GLU A 222 7.45 -8.41 14.70
CA GLU A 222 8.62 -7.82 15.33
C GLU A 222 8.77 -6.32 15.04
N LYS A 223 8.55 -5.91 13.78
CA LYS A 223 8.54 -4.51 13.37
C LYS A 223 7.47 -3.71 14.14
N MET A 224 6.25 -4.24 14.24
CA MET A 224 5.16 -3.58 14.97
C MET A 224 5.45 -3.48 16.46
N GLN A 225 5.95 -4.55 17.09
CA GLN A 225 6.35 -4.53 18.50
C GLN A 225 7.48 -3.52 18.80
N LYS A 226 8.43 -3.37 17.86
CA LYS A 226 9.46 -2.34 17.97
C LYS A 226 8.84 -0.95 17.89
N TRP A 227 7.89 -0.74 16.99
CA TRP A 227 7.19 0.53 16.84
C TRP A 227 6.35 0.86 18.09
N ASP A 228 5.62 -0.14 18.65
CA ASP A 228 4.84 0.02 19.88
C ASP A 228 5.70 0.47 21.09
N LYS A 229 6.98 0.08 21.12
CA LYS A 229 7.94 0.45 22.17
C LYS A 229 8.68 1.76 21.88
N THR A 230 8.37 2.46 20.79
CA THR A 230 9.03 3.73 20.49
C THR A 230 8.62 4.78 21.52
N PRO A 231 9.58 5.43 22.20
CA PRO A 231 9.30 6.48 23.19
C PRO A 231 8.47 7.62 22.59
N VAL A 232 7.62 8.21 23.42
CA VAL A 232 6.81 9.38 23.07
C VAL A 232 7.32 10.58 23.86
N ASP A 233 7.62 11.66 23.15
CA ASP A 233 7.86 12.96 23.75
C ASP A 233 6.60 13.80 23.64
N ILE A 234 6.19 14.45 24.75
CA ILE A 234 5.12 15.44 24.76
C ILE A 234 5.77 16.79 25.05
N GLU A 235 5.60 17.72 24.10
CA GLU A 235 6.15 19.07 24.22
C GLU A 235 5.05 20.09 24.55
N PRO A 236 5.38 21.17 25.30
CA PRO A 236 4.45 22.26 25.49
C PRO A 236 4.18 22.99 24.16
N ILE A 237 2.95 23.43 23.97
CA ILE A 237 2.58 24.30 22.84
C ILE A 237 1.57 25.34 23.29
N ASP A 238 1.81 26.59 22.89
CA ASP A 238 0.88 27.71 23.07
C ASP A 238 0.09 28.01 21.78
N ALA A 239 -0.75 29.03 21.84
CA ALA A 239 -1.55 29.44 20.68
C ALA A 239 -0.70 29.85 19.46
N ALA A 240 0.45 30.48 19.68
CA ALA A 240 1.36 30.88 18.60
C ALA A 240 2.00 29.66 17.94
N GLY A 241 2.41 28.67 18.73
CA GLY A 241 2.93 27.39 18.25
C GLY A 241 1.89 26.61 17.45
N VAL A 242 0.65 26.52 17.94
CA VAL A 242 -0.47 25.88 17.21
C VAL A 242 -0.74 26.60 15.88
N ALA A 243 -0.81 27.93 15.88
CA ALA A 243 -1.00 28.71 14.66
C ALA A 243 0.15 28.50 13.66
N ALA A 244 1.38 28.37 14.13
CA ALA A 244 2.53 28.05 13.27
C ALA A 244 2.41 26.65 12.63
N LEU A 245 2.01 25.63 13.39
CA LEU A 245 1.74 24.30 12.86
C LEU A 245 0.57 24.32 11.86
N ARG A 246 -0.47 25.09 12.17
CA ARG A 246 -1.70 25.21 11.38
C ARG A 246 -1.48 25.91 10.03
N LYS A 247 -0.51 26.81 9.95
CA LYS A 247 -0.18 27.56 8.74
C LYS A 247 0.25 26.68 7.57
N GLY A 248 0.70 25.44 7.83
CA GLY A 248 1.25 24.56 6.80
C GLY A 248 2.68 24.94 6.39
N GLY A 249 2.97 24.94 5.10
CA GLY A 249 4.32 25.22 4.58
C GLY A 249 5.23 24.01 4.56
N THR A 250 4.68 22.80 4.70
CA THR A 250 5.41 21.53 4.64
C THR A 250 4.91 20.67 3.48
N LYS A 251 5.62 19.57 3.21
CA LYS A 251 5.17 18.60 2.21
C LYS A 251 4.07 17.65 2.72
N ASN A 252 3.80 17.65 4.03
CA ASN A 252 2.89 16.71 4.66
C ASN A 252 1.46 17.27 4.76
N LEU A 253 0.49 16.44 4.43
CA LEU A 253 -0.89 16.58 4.88
C LEU A 253 -0.91 16.40 6.39
N ARG A 254 -1.57 17.26 7.14
CA ARG A 254 -1.59 17.22 8.62
C ARG A 254 -2.96 16.88 9.16
N LEU A 255 -3.02 15.86 10.00
CA LEU A 255 -4.18 15.52 10.80
C LEU A 255 -3.94 15.99 12.25
N PHE A 256 -4.68 16.97 12.70
CA PHE A 256 -4.72 17.36 14.11
C PHE A 256 -5.84 16.63 14.83
N ASN A 257 -5.58 16.23 16.07
CA ASN A 257 -6.62 15.77 16.99
C ASN A 257 -6.43 16.41 18.35
N VAL A 258 -7.49 17.02 18.87
CA VAL A 258 -7.56 17.60 20.22
C VAL A 258 -8.24 16.61 21.13
N TRP A 259 -7.58 16.25 22.23
CA TRP A 259 -7.99 15.17 23.12
C TRP A 259 -7.60 15.43 24.58
N ALA A 260 -8.05 14.56 25.49
CA ALA A 260 -7.55 14.51 26.86
C ALA A 260 -7.72 13.12 27.47
N THR A 261 -6.96 12.79 28.52
CA THR A 261 -7.06 11.49 29.20
C THR A 261 -8.37 11.28 29.97
N TRP A 262 -9.07 12.33 30.31
CA TRP A 262 -10.38 12.31 30.96
C TRP A 262 -11.57 12.27 29.97
N CYS A 263 -11.30 12.43 28.69
CA CYS A 263 -12.31 12.43 27.60
C CYS A 263 -12.52 10.99 27.12
N ALA A 264 -13.58 10.35 27.55
CA ALA A 264 -13.85 8.95 27.21
C ALA A 264 -13.95 8.66 25.70
N PRO A 265 -14.67 9.45 24.87
CA PRO A 265 -14.69 9.23 23.42
C PRO A 265 -13.32 9.45 22.78
N CYS A 266 -12.50 10.41 23.27
CA CYS A 266 -11.13 10.62 22.78
C CYS A 266 -10.27 9.36 23.01
N VAL A 267 -10.34 8.78 24.22
CA VAL A 267 -9.62 7.56 24.57
C VAL A 267 -10.05 6.38 23.71
N ALA A 268 -11.34 6.30 23.35
CA ALA A 268 -11.90 5.24 22.55
C ALA A 268 -11.43 5.28 21.08
N GLU A 269 -11.31 6.49 20.48
CA GLU A 269 -10.90 6.65 19.07
C GLU A 269 -9.38 6.59 18.85
N PHE A 270 -8.58 6.87 19.88
CA PHE A 270 -7.14 7.06 19.76
C PHE A 270 -6.39 5.90 19.10
N PRO A 271 -6.73 4.61 19.36
CA PRO A 271 -6.13 3.49 18.62
C PRO A 271 -6.29 3.59 17.12
N GLU A 272 -7.45 4.06 16.64
CA GLU A 272 -7.71 4.24 15.21
C GLU A 272 -6.88 5.38 14.61
N LEU A 273 -6.69 6.47 15.34
CA LEU A 273 -5.83 7.58 14.92
C LEU A 273 -4.37 7.14 14.79
N VAL A 274 -3.87 6.34 15.75
CA VAL A 274 -2.52 5.77 15.70
C VAL A 274 -2.40 4.78 14.52
N ALA A 275 -3.38 3.90 14.32
CA ALA A 275 -3.40 2.97 13.20
C ALA A 275 -3.41 3.71 11.85
N THR A 276 -4.18 4.80 11.76
CA THR A 276 -4.23 5.68 10.58
C THR A 276 -2.88 6.36 10.35
N SER A 277 -2.24 6.89 11.40
CA SER A 277 -0.90 7.47 11.29
C SER A 277 0.13 6.48 10.74
N ARG A 278 0.11 5.23 11.25
CA ARG A 278 1.00 4.16 10.80
C ARG A 278 0.71 3.72 9.37
N ARG A 279 -0.57 3.65 8.99
CA ARG A 279 -0.99 3.32 7.62
C ARG A 279 -0.41 4.28 6.59
N PHE A 280 -0.40 5.57 6.88
CA PHE A 280 0.09 6.60 5.99
C PHE A 280 1.55 6.99 6.22
N ASP A 281 2.31 6.25 7.05
CA ASP A 281 3.69 6.59 7.37
C ASP A 281 4.59 6.73 6.14
N MET A 282 4.39 5.89 5.12
CA MET A 282 5.16 5.96 3.86
C MET A 282 4.66 7.04 2.89
N ARG A 283 3.66 7.85 3.29
CA ARG A 283 3.09 8.94 2.49
C ARG A 283 3.48 10.31 3.07
N ASN A 284 3.23 11.37 2.33
CA ASN A 284 3.38 12.74 2.82
C ASN A 284 2.23 13.08 3.77
N PHE A 285 2.27 12.48 4.96
CA PHE A 285 1.25 12.59 5.99
C PHE A 285 1.91 12.62 7.37
N GLU A 286 1.31 13.38 8.29
CA GLU A 286 1.64 13.35 9.71
C GLU A 286 0.40 13.54 10.58
N PHE A 287 0.37 12.84 11.70
CA PHE A 287 -0.62 12.97 12.75
C PHE A 287 -0.04 13.80 13.89
N ILE A 288 -0.75 14.83 14.31
CA ILE A 288 -0.38 15.74 15.40
C ILE A 288 -1.47 15.66 16.47
N SER A 289 -1.11 15.28 17.68
CA SER A 289 -2.01 15.23 18.83
C SER A 289 -1.78 16.38 19.79
N ILE A 290 -2.86 17.04 20.21
CA ILE A 290 -2.83 18.17 21.18
C ILE A 290 -3.68 17.77 22.39
N SER A 291 -3.02 17.53 23.54
CA SER A 291 -3.70 17.22 24.78
C SER A 291 -4.18 18.50 25.49
N MET A 292 -5.39 18.43 26.02
CA MET A 292 -6.00 19.42 26.92
C MET A 292 -5.83 19.03 28.41
N ASP A 293 -4.98 18.03 28.72
CA ASP A 293 -4.67 17.67 30.09
C ASP A 293 -3.89 18.78 30.78
N GLU A 294 -4.14 18.96 32.08
CA GLU A 294 -3.36 19.90 32.90
C GLU A 294 -1.93 19.40 33.11
N MET A 295 -0.99 20.29 33.38
CA MET A 295 0.43 19.97 33.58
C MET A 295 0.65 18.86 34.64
N LYS A 296 -0.17 18.80 35.69
CA LYS A 296 -0.09 17.74 36.73
C LYS A 296 -0.41 16.33 36.19
N ASP A 297 -1.20 16.24 35.10
CA ASP A 297 -1.66 14.99 34.47
C ASP A 297 -0.78 14.57 33.29
N LEU A 298 0.24 15.34 32.92
CA LEU A 298 1.13 15.01 31.79
C LEU A 298 1.79 13.61 31.89
N PRO A 299 2.22 13.13 33.07
CA PRO A 299 2.73 11.77 33.18
C PRO A 299 1.71 10.72 32.74
N LYS A 300 0.41 10.97 33.03
CA LYS A 300 -0.70 10.09 32.64
C LYS A 300 -0.94 10.17 31.12
N ALA A 301 -0.91 11.37 30.54
CA ALA A 301 -1.04 11.57 29.10
C ALA A 301 0.12 10.90 28.33
N LYS A 302 1.35 11.05 28.80
CA LYS A 302 2.52 10.38 28.22
C LYS A 302 2.39 8.85 28.28
N ALA A 303 2.07 8.30 29.45
CA ALA A 303 1.88 6.86 29.61
C ALA A 303 0.75 6.32 28.73
N PHE A 304 -0.33 7.09 28.52
CA PHE A 304 -1.40 6.76 27.61
C PHE A 304 -0.90 6.67 26.17
N LEU A 305 -0.16 7.68 25.67
CA LEU A 305 0.38 7.70 24.31
C LEU A 305 1.38 6.55 24.08
N GLU A 306 2.26 6.28 25.04
CA GLU A 306 3.20 5.15 24.99
C GLU A 306 2.48 3.81 24.94
N LYS A 307 1.45 3.62 25.79
CA LYS A 307 0.60 2.41 25.76
C LYS A 307 -0.12 2.22 24.43
N ARG A 308 -0.41 3.29 23.68
CA ARG A 308 -1.05 3.26 22.36
C ARG A 308 -0.04 3.14 21.22
N GLY A 309 1.26 3.14 21.52
CA GLY A 309 2.31 3.09 20.52
C GLY A 309 2.32 4.31 19.59
N ALA A 310 2.03 5.49 20.14
CA ALA A 310 1.96 6.75 19.39
C ALA A 310 3.34 7.35 19.05
N GLY A 311 4.43 6.63 19.31
CA GLY A 311 5.79 7.07 18.99
C GLY A 311 6.02 7.23 17.49
N LEU A 312 6.85 8.21 17.13
CA LEU A 312 7.16 8.54 15.74
C LEU A 312 8.04 7.46 15.09
N SER A 313 7.76 7.13 13.85
CA SER A 313 8.67 6.37 12.98
C SER A 313 9.98 7.14 12.74
N ASP A 314 11.02 6.45 12.29
CA ASP A 314 12.29 7.09 11.97
C ASP A 314 12.15 8.11 10.83
N ARG A 315 11.23 7.87 9.88
CA ARG A 315 10.89 8.81 8.81
C ARG A 315 10.27 10.10 9.38
N LEU A 316 9.27 9.96 10.26
CA LEU A 316 8.61 11.12 10.88
C LEU A 316 9.53 11.88 11.82
N LYS A 317 10.38 11.19 12.60
CA LYS A 317 11.42 11.85 13.42
C LYS A 317 12.33 12.76 12.58
N LYS A 318 12.74 12.26 11.40
CA LYS A 318 13.55 13.07 10.47
C LYS A 318 12.76 14.29 9.97
N SER A 319 11.53 14.12 9.52
CA SER A 319 10.66 15.20 9.03
C SER A 319 10.40 16.26 10.10
N VAL A 320 10.08 15.84 11.31
CA VAL A 320 9.84 16.72 12.46
C VAL A 320 11.10 17.53 12.81
N LYS A 321 12.27 16.87 12.81
CA LYS A 321 13.56 17.52 13.06
C LYS A 321 13.92 18.56 11.97
N GLU A 322 13.63 18.28 10.71
CA GLU A 322 13.83 19.22 9.59
C GLU A 322 13.00 20.51 9.78
N GLU A 323 11.88 20.44 10.48
CA GLU A 323 11.04 21.59 10.85
C GLU A 323 11.44 22.24 12.19
N GLY A 324 12.54 21.81 12.82
CA GLY A 324 12.99 22.31 14.13
C GLY A 324 12.14 21.84 15.30
N ARG A 325 11.27 20.84 15.11
CA ARG A 325 10.41 20.23 16.13
C ARG A 325 11.05 18.97 16.72
N LYS A 326 10.54 18.52 17.88
CA LYS A 326 10.98 17.27 18.51
C LYS A 326 9.90 16.20 18.53
N SER A 327 8.63 16.61 18.47
CA SER A 327 7.47 15.73 18.63
C SER A 327 6.32 16.11 17.71
N ASN A 328 5.35 15.22 17.59
CA ASN A 328 4.01 15.46 17.05
C ASN A 328 2.93 15.33 18.17
N SER A 329 3.36 15.15 19.41
CA SER A 329 2.45 15.12 20.57
C SER A 329 2.73 16.32 21.47
N TYR A 330 1.69 17.09 21.72
CA TYR A 330 1.77 18.34 22.47
C TYR A 330 0.78 18.36 23.60
N TYR A 331 1.07 19.14 24.66
CA TYR A 331 0.07 19.60 25.62
C TYR A 331 -0.11 21.11 25.49
N PHE A 332 -1.37 21.54 25.49
CA PHE A 332 -1.69 22.96 25.31
C PHE A 332 -1.51 23.74 26.61
N THR A 333 -0.85 24.90 26.54
CA THR A 333 -0.45 25.67 27.74
C THR A 333 -1.27 26.92 28.01
N ALA A 334 -2.32 27.17 27.20
CA ALA A 334 -3.21 28.34 27.34
C ALA A 334 -4.68 27.89 27.48
N THR A 335 -5.63 28.79 27.26
CA THR A 335 -7.06 28.51 27.40
C THR A 335 -7.62 27.76 26.19
N GLN A 336 -8.71 27.03 26.38
CA GLN A 336 -9.41 26.36 25.26
C GLN A 336 -9.85 27.36 24.18
N GLU A 337 -10.27 28.58 24.57
CA GLU A 337 -10.64 29.63 23.64
C GLU A 337 -9.47 30.06 22.75
N ASP A 338 -8.25 30.12 23.32
CA ASP A 338 -7.04 30.40 22.55
C ASP A 338 -6.71 29.27 21.57
N LEU A 339 -6.95 28.00 21.97
CA LEU A 339 -6.77 26.87 21.08
C LEU A 339 -7.77 26.90 19.92
N VAL A 340 -9.03 27.15 20.18
CA VAL A 340 -10.07 27.31 19.15
C VAL A 340 -9.65 28.38 18.12
N LYS A 341 -9.24 29.57 18.59
CA LYS A 341 -8.80 30.67 17.72
C LYS A 341 -7.57 30.29 16.87
N ALA A 342 -6.63 29.57 17.46
CA ALA A 342 -5.36 29.23 16.81
C ALA A 342 -5.47 28.03 15.84
N LEU A 343 -6.27 27.02 16.18
CA LEU A 343 -6.38 25.77 15.42
C LEU A 343 -7.50 25.82 14.39
N ASP A 344 -8.74 26.07 14.83
CA ASP A 344 -9.93 26.09 13.98
C ASP A 344 -11.01 26.98 14.56
N PRO A 345 -11.16 28.25 14.11
CA PRO A 345 -12.19 29.17 14.60
C PRO A 345 -13.64 28.69 14.41
N GLU A 346 -13.87 27.69 13.56
CA GLU A 346 -15.19 27.09 13.36
C GLU A 346 -15.45 25.90 14.30
N TRP A 347 -14.47 25.51 15.12
CA TRP A 347 -14.64 24.47 16.13
C TRP A 347 -15.45 25.00 17.33
N PRO A 348 -16.57 24.36 17.70
CA PRO A 348 -17.42 24.85 18.81
C PRO A 348 -16.84 24.59 20.22
N GLY A 349 -15.66 23.95 20.33
CA GLY A 349 -14.94 23.73 21.60
C GLY A 349 -14.96 22.30 22.15
N PRO A 350 -16.04 21.50 22.07
CA PRO A 350 -16.03 20.14 22.62
C PRO A 350 -14.99 19.23 21.99
N ILE A 351 -14.38 18.34 22.79
CA ILE A 351 -13.44 17.30 22.34
C ILE A 351 -14.11 15.92 22.34
N PRO A 352 -13.66 14.99 21.46
CA PRO A 352 -12.57 15.12 20.52
C PRO A 352 -12.90 16.05 19.35
N HIS A 353 -11.87 16.73 18.82
CA HIS A 353 -11.95 17.49 17.60
C HIS A 353 -10.83 17.08 16.65
N THR A 354 -11.18 16.75 15.42
CA THR A 354 -10.22 16.28 14.41
C THR A 354 -10.26 17.22 13.20
N LEU A 355 -9.08 17.68 12.76
CA LEU A 355 -8.92 18.62 11.67
C LEU A 355 -7.88 18.12 10.67
N LEU A 356 -8.26 18.00 9.40
CA LEU A 356 -7.34 17.67 8.30
C LEU A 356 -7.03 18.93 7.50
N ILE A 357 -5.75 19.23 7.31
CA ILE A 357 -5.30 20.37 6.51
C ILE A 357 -4.35 19.95 5.39
N ASP A 358 -4.33 20.73 4.32
CA ASP A 358 -3.37 20.57 3.23
C ASP A 358 -1.99 21.15 3.58
N THR A 359 -1.04 21.03 2.65
CA THR A 359 0.32 21.56 2.77
C THR A 359 0.40 23.08 2.84
N LYS A 360 -0.69 23.80 2.52
CA LYS A 360 -0.79 25.28 2.56
C LYS A 360 -1.55 25.76 3.80
N GLY A 361 -2.07 24.83 4.60
CA GLY A 361 -2.86 25.14 5.78
C GLY A 361 -4.37 25.32 5.51
N ASN A 362 -4.88 25.01 4.33
CA ASN A 362 -6.33 25.03 4.09
C ASN A 362 -7.00 23.85 4.78
N VAL A 363 -8.17 24.10 5.38
CA VAL A 363 -8.98 23.03 5.98
C VAL A 363 -9.60 22.19 4.86
N LEU A 364 -9.33 20.88 4.90
CA LEU A 364 -9.87 19.90 3.98
C LEU A 364 -11.07 19.16 4.57
N TRP A 365 -11.02 18.90 5.87
CA TRP A 365 -12.07 18.20 6.59
C TRP A 365 -11.96 18.49 8.08
N ARG A 366 -13.11 18.59 8.76
CA ARG A 366 -13.22 18.67 10.22
C ARG A 366 -14.27 17.71 10.73
N HIS A 367 -14.05 17.20 11.94
CA HIS A 367 -14.98 16.32 12.61
C HIS A 367 -15.03 16.66 14.12
N ASN A 368 -16.24 16.78 14.65
CA ASN A 368 -16.47 16.97 16.08
C ASN A 368 -17.06 15.68 16.64
N GLY A 369 -16.47 15.16 17.70
CA GLY A 369 -16.81 13.87 18.27
C GLY A 369 -15.94 12.73 17.73
N GLN A 370 -16.27 11.49 18.10
CA GLN A 370 -15.49 10.31 17.76
C GLN A 370 -15.48 10.04 16.24
N VAL A 371 -14.29 9.93 15.65
CA VAL A 371 -14.12 9.68 14.21
C VAL A 371 -14.44 8.24 13.84
N ASN A 372 -15.00 8.06 12.64
CA ASN A 372 -15.07 6.77 11.96
C ASN A 372 -13.78 6.55 11.16
N GLY A 373 -13.07 5.46 11.41
CA GLY A 373 -11.78 5.20 10.77
C GLY A 373 -11.87 5.00 9.25
N ASP A 374 -12.94 4.38 8.73
CA ASP A 374 -13.12 4.20 7.29
C ASP A 374 -13.35 5.55 6.59
N GLU A 375 -14.15 6.44 7.20
CA GLU A 375 -14.37 7.78 6.71
C GLU A 375 -13.08 8.62 6.74
N LEU A 376 -12.37 8.59 7.86
CA LEU A 376 -11.09 9.31 8.00
C LEU A 376 -10.08 8.87 6.93
N ARG A 377 -9.92 7.56 6.73
CA ARG A 377 -9.03 7.03 5.68
C ARG A 377 -9.46 7.46 4.28
N ALA A 378 -10.78 7.46 4.01
CA ALA A 378 -11.30 7.94 2.74
C ALA A 378 -10.97 9.41 2.51
N LYS A 379 -11.18 10.27 3.53
CA LYS A 379 -10.85 11.71 3.47
C LYS A 379 -9.35 11.97 3.23
N ILE A 380 -8.48 11.22 3.88
CA ILE A 380 -7.03 11.33 3.65
C ILE A 380 -6.69 10.92 2.20
N LEU A 381 -7.27 9.82 1.70
CA LEU A 381 -7.00 9.30 0.35
C LEU A 381 -7.57 10.20 -0.77
N GLU A 382 -8.64 10.97 -0.52
CA GLU A 382 -9.13 11.98 -1.47
C GLU A 382 -8.03 12.99 -1.85
N HIS A 383 -7.09 13.27 -0.94
CA HIS A 383 -5.99 14.22 -1.15
C HIS A 383 -4.65 13.57 -1.47
N LEU A 384 -4.35 12.42 -0.88
CA LEU A 384 -3.10 11.70 -1.15
C LEU A 384 -3.16 10.83 -2.41
N GLY A 385 -4.36 10.50 -2.88
CA GLY A 385 -4.57 9.59 -4.01
C GLY A 385 -4.35 8.12 -3.67
N THR A 386 -4.92 7.24 -4.48
CA THR A 386 -4.89 5.78 -4.34
C THR A 386 -3.88 5.09 -5.26
N TYR A 387 -3.18 5.83 -6.10
CA TYR A 387 -2.17 5.34 -7.06
C TYR A 387 -0.98 6.30 -7.12
N TYR A 388 0.09 5.86 -7.77
CA TYR A 388 1.24 6.72 -8.01
C TYR A 388 0.91 7.82 -9.01
N THR A 389 1.43 9.02 -8.75
CA THR A 389 1.40 10.14 -9.70
C THR A 389 2.79 10.35 -10.28
N PRO A 390 2.93 10.67 -11.59
CA PRO A 390 4.20 11.04 -12.16
C PRO A 390 4.81 12.22 -11.41
N GLN A 391 6.09 12.11 -11.06
CA GLN A 391 6.83 13.27 -10.52
C GLN A 391 6.95 14.30 -11.66
N VAL A 392 6.36 15.47 -11.47
CA VAL A 392 6.64 16.60 -12.36
C VAL A 392 8.09 17.00 -12.13
N LYS A 393 8.91 16.83 -13.17
CA LYS A 393 10.33 17.22 -13.13
C LYS A 393 10.47 18.72 -13.26
#